data_39835f04cf2343b02b4b6e8aef83ac9e
#
_entry.id   39835f04cf2343b02b4b6e8aef83ac9e
#
_cell.length_a   1.000
_cell.length_b   1.000
_cell.length_c   1.000
_cell.angle_alpha   90.00
_cell.angle_beta   90.00
_cell.angle_gamma   90.00
#
_symmetry.space_group_name_H-M   'P 1'
#
loop_
_entity.id
_entity.type
_entity.pdbx_description
1 polymer ?
#
loop_
_entity_poly.entity_id
_entity_poly.type
_entity_poly.pdbx_seq_one_letter_code
_entity_poly.pdbx_strand_id
1 'polypeptide(L)'
;MSKRIGFLGLGHMGAPMAANLVRAGYEVLAFDPVPAAREQAEHDGAIPVGTATEAAAADTVITMLPNGKLVLDVYAELLPAAAPGTLFIDCSTIDVADAKTAAERATAAGHRALDAPVSGGVAGAAAGTLTFMVGGAAEDFAAALPVLEVMGGKVVHCGGSGVGQAAKICNNMLLGVSMIALSESLVLGEKLGLSHQSFFDVVSTASGQSWALTSYCPVPGPVPTSPANNDYRPGFATALMAKDLGLAANALRENNIDGQLGLLAAAIYDRFNQTDAGRDFSAIVTDIRDRSDQEGAEG
;
A
#
# COMPACT_ATOMS: atom_id res chain seq x y z
N MET A 1 4.72 -24.03 20.62
CA MET A 1 4.37 -24.62 19.31
C MET A 1 4.69 -23.56 18.28
N SER A 2 5.45 -23.88 17.23
CA SER A 2 5.69 -22.98 16.10
C SER A 2 4.33 -22.61 15.50
N LYS A 3 3.96 -21.31 15.50
CA LYS A 3 2.71 -20.89 14.86
C LYS A 3 2.94 -20.92 13.35
N ARG A 4 2.10 -21.65 12.66
CA ARG A 4 2.14 -21.79 11.21
C ARG A 4 1.35 -20.67 10.55
N ILE A 5 1.94 -20.04 9.54
CA ILE A 5 1.34 -18.95 8.76
C ILE A 5 1.30 -19.37 7.30
N GLY A 6 0.11 -19.30 6.68
CA GLY A 6 -0.02 -19.33 5.24
C GLY A 6 0.15 -17.92 4.67
N PHE A 7 1.03 -17.74 3.71
CA PHE A 7 1.26 -16.42 3.08
C PHE A 7 1.04 -16.51 1.57
N LEU A 8 0.08 -15.75 1.05
CA LEU A 8 -0.29 -15.74 -0.36
C LEU A 8 -0.03 -14.38 -0.99
N GLY A 9 0.68 -14.40 -2.12
CA GLY A 9 1.11 -13.20 -2.82
C GLY A 9 2.53 -12.79 -2.41
N LEU A 10 3.53 -13.23 -3.18
CA LEU A 10 4.96 -13.05 -2.92
C LEU A 10 5.58 -12.00 -3.87
N GLY A 11 4.81 -10.99 -4.23
CA GLY A 11 5.29 -9.85 -5.00
C GLY A 11 6.22 -8.93 -4.18
N HIS A 12 6.48 -7.73 -4.70
CA HIS A 12 7.41 -6.76 -4.11
C HIS A 12 7.15 -6.43 -2.63
N MET A 13 5.91 -6.52 -2.19
CA MET A 13 5.53 -6.28 -0.79
C MET A 13 5.48 -7.60 0.01
N GLY A 14 4.82 -8.63 -0.53
CA GLY A 14 4.55 -9.85 0.21
C GLY A 14 5.80 -10.69 0.48
N ALA A 15 6.74 -10.79 -0.47
CA ALA A 15 7.97 -11.56 -0.27
C ALA A 15 8.80 -11.06 0.93
N PRO A 16 9.14 -9.76 1.05
CA PRO A 16 9.86 -9.27 2.23
C PRO A 16 9.04 -9.37 3.54
N MET A 17 7.70 -9.26 3.48
CA MET A 17 6.84 -9.48 4.65
C MET A 17 6.92 -10.93 5.13
N ALA A 18 6.81 -11.91 4.22
CA ALA A 18 6.96 -13.33 4.52
C ALA A 18 8.34 -13.65 5.09
N ALA A 19 9.40 -13.09 4.50
CA ALA A 19 10.78 -13.27 4.99
C ALA A 19 10.97 -12.71 6.41
N ASN A 20 10.31 -11.62 6.80
CA ASN A 20 10.32 -11.13 8.19
C ASN A 20 9.71 -12.14 9.15
N LEU A 21 8.60 -12.78 8.78
CA LEU A 21 7.94 -13.81 9.60
C LEU A 21 8.85 -15.04 9.77
N VAL A 22 9.50 -15.48 8.70
CA VAL A 22 10.50 -16.58 8.76
C VAL A 22 11.63 -16.23 9.74
N ARG A 23 12.21 -15.02 9.63
CA ARG A 23 13.28 -14.55 10.53
C ARG A 23 12.84 -14.47 11.99
N ALA A 24 11.57 -14.22 12.24
CA ALA A 24 10.99 -14.24 13.58
C ALA A 24 10.66 -15.64 14.11
N GLY A 25 10.93 -16.70 13.31
CA GLY A 25 10.77 -18.09 13.72
C GLY A 25 9.39 -18.69 13.47
N TYR A 26 8.56 -18.05 12.62
CA TYR A 26 7.31 -18.66 12.15
C TYR A 26 7.59 -19.68 11.04
N GLU A 27 6.80 -20.76 11.01
CA GLU A 27 6.73 -21.67 9.87
C GLU A 27 5.80 -21.05 8.82
N VAL A 28 6.36 -20.59 7.69
CA VAL A 28 5.62 -19.88 6.65
C VAL A 28 5.39 -20.78 5.45
N LEU A 29 4.14 -21.16 5.18
CA LEU A 29 3.69 -21.82 3.96
C LEU A 29 3.43 -20.76 2.90
N ALA A 30 4.29 -20.67 1.89
CA ALA A 30 4.29 -19.56 0.94
C ALA A 30 3.75 -19.97 -0.43
N PHE A 31 2.77 -19.21 -0.93
CA PHE A 31 2.18 -19.44 -2.25
C PHE A 31 2.15 -18.17 -3.10
N ASP A 32 2.52 -18.34 -4.36
CA ASP A 32 2.32 -17.38 -5.45
C ASP A 32 2.15 -18.18 -6.75
N PRO A 33 1.29 -17.76 -7.70
CA PRO A 33 1.18 -18.45 -8.99
C PRO A 33 2.48 -18.41 -9.80
N VAL A 34 3.37 -17.44 -9.56
CA VAL A 34 4.66 -17.30 -10.24
C VAL A 34 5.70 -18.21 -9.61
N PRO A 35 6.25 -19.22 -10.34
CA PRO A 35 7.24 -20.16 -9.78
C PRO A 35 8.47 -19.49 -9.19
N ALA A 36 9.04 -18.50 -9.89
CA ALA A 36 10.22 -17.78 -9.42
C ALA A 36 10.02 -17.06 -8.08
N ALA A 37 8.78 -16.58 -7.79
CA ALA A 37 8.46 -15.97 -6.50
C ALA A 37 8.46 -17.02 -5.37
N ARG A 38 7.98 -18.23 -5.64
CA ARG A 38 8.03 -19.34 -4.66
C ARG A 38 9.48 -19.83 -4.43
N GLU A 39 10.29 -19.92 -5.48
CA GLU A 39 11.72 -20.26 -5.38
C GLU A 39 12.48 -19.23 -4.54
N GLN A 40 12.19 -17.94 -4.73
CA GLN A 40 12.80 -16.89 -3.91
C GLN A 40 12.35 -17.00 -2.43
N ALA A 41 11.07 -17.27 -2.18
CA ALA A 41 10.57 -17.46 -0.82
C ALA A 41 11.20 -18.67 -0.12
N GLU A 42 11.47 -19.75 -0.84
CA GLU A 42 12.21 -20.92 -0.34
C GLU A 42 13.64 -20.53 0.05
N HIS A 43 14.32 -19.78 -0.80
CA HIS A 43 15.67 -19.27 -0.52
C HIS A 43 15.69 -18.39 0.74
N ASP A 44 14.61 -17.65 0.99
CA ASP A 44 14.43 -16.81 2.19
C ASP A 44 13.95 -17.62 3.42
N GLY A 45 13.81 -18.95 3.28
CA GLY A 45 13.53 -19.89 4.36
C GLY A 45 12.04 -20.20 4.59
N ALA A 46 11.15 -19.76 3.70
CA ALA A 46 9.75 -20.19 3.71
C ALA A 46 9.60 -21.59 3.09
N ILE A 47 8.48 -22.22 3.32
CA ILE A 47 8.11 -23.51 2.74
C ILE A 47 7.18 -23.26 1.55
N PRO A 48 7.67 -23.37 0.30
CA PRO A 48 6.81 -23.17 -0.86
C PRO A 48 5.80 -24.31 -0.96
N VAL A 49 4.56 -23.95 -1.29
CA VAL A 49 3.49 -24.92 -1.52
C VAL A 49 2.99 -24.87 -2.96
N GLY A 50 2.42 -25.99 -3.42
CA GLY A 50 2.02 -26.16 -4.82
C GLY A 50 0.72 -25.46 -5.18
N THR A 51 -0.18 -25.30 -4.19
CA THR A 51 -1.52 -24.72 -4.35
C THR A 51 -1.82 -23.70 -3.25
N ALA A 52 -2.75 -22.80 -3.52
CA ALA A 52 -3.24 -21.84 -2.53
C ALA A 52 -3.86 -22.56 -1.33
N THR A 53 -4.59 -23.65 -1.55
CA THR A 53 -5.26 -24.43 -0.50
C THR A 53 -4.27 -25.09 0.47
N GLU A 54 -3.09 -25.47 0.01
CA GLU A 54 -2.04 -25.99 0.90
C GLU A 54 -1.57 -24.92 1.90
N ALA A 55 -1.53 -23.65 1.50
CA ALA A 55 -1.21 -22.54 2.39
C ALA A 55 -2.30 -22.33 3.48
N ALA A 56 -3.54 -22.75 3.23
CA ALA A 56 -4.62 -22.66 4.22
C ALA A 56 -4.48 -23.67 5.39
N ALA A 57 -3.54 -24.63 5.31
CA ALA A 57 -3.22 -25.55 6.39
C ALA A 57 -2.40 -24.87 7.51
N ALA A 58 -2.82 -23.69 7.94
CA ALA A 58 -2.13 -22.80 8.88
C ALA A 58 -3.13 -22.22 9.91
N ASP A 59 -2.59 -21.75 11.06
CA ASP A 59 -3.38 -21.11 12.11
C ASP A 59 -3.82 -19.68 11.70
N THR A 60 -3.02 -19.04 10.86
CA THR A 60 -3.26 -17.70 10.32
C THR A 60 -2.93 -17.71 8.84
N VAL A 61 -3.78 -17.10 8.03
CA VAL A 61 -3.59 -16.92 6.58
C VAL A 61 -3.47 -15.44 6.27
N ILE A 62 -2.38 -15.05 5.61
CA ILE A 62 -2.11 -13.67 5.20
C ILE A 62 -2.17 -13.60 3.68
N THR A 63 -2.89 -12.60 3.15
CA THR A 63 -2.94 -12.31 1.73
C THR A 63 -2.34 -10.93 1.43
N MET A 64 -1.56 -10.83 0.33
CA MET A 64 -1.01 -9.56 -0.17
C MET A 64 -1.13 -9.56 -1.69
N LEU A 65 -2.31 -9.23 -2.19
CA LEU A 65 -2.77 -9.44 -3.56
C LEU A 65 -3.02 -8.11 -4.29
N PRO A 66 -3.01 -8.10 -5.64
CA PRO A 66 -3.11 -6.88 -6.44
C PRO A 66 -4.45 -6.12 -6.31
N ASN A 67 -5.58 -6.82 -6.12
CA ASN A 67 -6.92 -6.22 -6.17
C ASN A 67 -7.97 -7.06 -5.41
N GLY A 68 -9.15 -6.45 -5.15
CA GLY A 68 -10.24 -7.06 -4.41
C GLY A 68 -10.83 -8.30 -5.07
N LYS A 69 -10.93 -8.32 -6.40
CA LYS A 69 -11.41 -9.51 -7.12
C LYS A 69 -10.56 -10.74 -6.80
N LEU A 70 -9.24 -10.60 -6.84
CA LEU A 70 -8.33 -11.70 -6.52
C LEU A 70 -8.42 -12.11 -5.05
N VAL A 71 -8.60 -11.16 -4.11
CA VAL A 71 -8.84 -11.47 -2.71
C VAL A 71 -10.09 -12.31 -2.56
N LEU A 72 -11.21 -11.89 -3.16
CA LEU A 72 -12.49 -12.62 -3.07
C LEU A 72 -12.44 -14.00 -3.73
N ASP A 73 -11.75 -14.13 -4.86
CA ASP A 73 -11.55 -15.41 -5.56
C ASP A 73 -10.70 -16.37 -4.70
N VAL A 74 -9.59 -15.89 -4.16
CA VAL A 74 -8.71 -16.66 -3.27
C VAL A 74 -9.44 -17.07 -1.98
N TYR A 75 -10.18 -16.17 -1.35
CA TYR A 75 -10.98 -16.52 -0.17
C TYR A 75 -12.02 -17.61 -0.47
N ALA A 76 -12.66 -17.58 -1.64
CA ALA A 76 -13.61 -18.63 -2.03
C ALA A 76 -12.95 -20.03 -2.11
N GLU A 77 -11.67 -20.08 -2.47
CA GLU A 77 -10.88 -21.31 -2.53
C GLU A 77 -10.37 -21.74 -1.14
N LEU A 78 -9.90 -20.79 -0.32
CA LEU A 78 -9.22 -21.07 0.95
C LEU A 78 -10.20 -21.38 2.10
N LEU A 79 -11.34 -20.69 2.18
CA LEU A 79 -12.26 -20.83 3.31
C LEU A 79 -12.75 -22.25 3.53
N PRO A 80 -13.10 -23.05 2.48
CA PRO A 80 -13.48 -24.44 2.67
C PRO A 80 -12.32 -25.38 3.08
N ALA A 81 -11.08 -24.98 2.79
CA ALA A 81 -9.88 -25.78 3.02
C ALA A 81 -9.22 -25.50 4.39
N ALA A 82 -9.49 -24.35 4.98
CA ALA A 82 -8.91 -23.93 6.24
C ALA A 82 -9.55 -24.64 7.43
N ALA A 83 -8.79 -24.83 8.51
CA ALA A 83 -9.31 -25.35 9.76
C ALA A 83 -10.31 -24.36 10.40
N PRO A 84 -11.39 -24.82 11.05
CA PRO A 84 -12.34 -23.92 11.71
C PRO A 84 -11.65 -22.95 12.67
N GLY A 85 -12.04 -21.67 12.63
CA GLY A 85 -11.46 -20.63 13.48
C GLY A 85 -10.13 -20.04 12.99
N THR A 86 -9.63 -20.44 11.81
CA THR A 86 -8.45 -19.82 11.19
C THR A 86 -8.63 -18.31 11.09
N LEU A 87 -7.56 -17.55 11.37
CA LEU A 87 -7.53 -16.10 11.24
C LEU A 87 -7.02 -15.68 9.85
N PHE A 88 -7.87 -15.05 9.07
CA PHE A 88 -7.52 -14.46 7.77
C PHE A 88 -7.15 -12.99 7.95
N ILE A 89 -6.01 -12.57 7.42
CA ILE A 89 -5.52 -11.19 7.45
C ILE A 89 -5.23 -10.76 6.01
N ASP A 90 -6.05 -9.87 5.46
CA ASP A 90 -5.79 -9.32 4.13
C ASP A 90 -5.01 -8.01 4.23
N CYS A 91 -3.75 -8.04 3.78
CA CYS A 91 -2.87 -6.89 3.72
C CYS A 91 -2.94 -6.13 2.38
N SER A 92 -3.78 -6.58 1.47
CA SER A 92 -3.98 -5.97 0.15
C SER A 92 -4.62 -4.58 0.29
N THR A 93 -4.40 -3.70 -0.69
CA THR A 93 -5.15 -2.45 -0.82
C THR A 93 -6.28 -2.65 -1.81
N ILE A 94 -7.51 -2.73 -1.30
CA ILE A 94 -8.72 -3.07 -2.04
C ILE A 94 -9.87 -2.13 -1.68
N ASP A 95 -10.98 -2.25 -2.37
CA ASP A 95 -12.20 -1.52 -2.04
C ASP A 95 -12.73 -1.90 -0.65
N VAL A 96 -13.32 -0.93 0.04
CA VAL A 96 -13.94 -1.14 1.36
C VAL A 96 -15.07 -2.17 1.30
N ALA A 97 -15.85 -2.19 0.20
CA ALA A 97 -16.92 -3.15 0.00
C ALA A 97 -16.39 -4.58 -0.20
N ASP A 98 -15.28 -4.73 -0.94
CA ASP A 98 -14.63 -6.03 -1.12
C ASP A 98 -14.07 -6.57 0.21
N ALA A 99 -13.44 -5.70 1.01
CA ALA A 99 -12.94 -6.08 2.34
C ALA A 99 -14.05 -6.54 3.29
N LYS A 100 -15.18 -5.82 3.31
CA LYS A 100 -16.37 -6.23 4.08
C LYS A 100 -16.92 -7.57 3.59
N THR A 101 -17.04 -7.75 2.27
CA THR A 101 -17.51 -9.00 1.67
C THR A 101 -16.58 -10.17 2.01
N ALA A 102 -15.25 -9.97 1.99
CA ALA A 102 -14.28 -10.98 2.38
C ALA A 102 -14.46 -11.38 3.86
N ALA A 103 -14.61 -10.40 4.76
CA ALA A 103 -14.84 -10.64 6.18
C ALA A 103 -16.17 -11.36 6.45
N GLU A 104 -17.24 -10.98 5.76
CA GLU A 104 -18.55 -11.64 5.86
C GLU A 104 -18.49 -13.11 5.42
N ARG A 105 -17.82 -13.38 4.29
CA ARG A 105 -17.62 -14.77 3.80
C ARG A 105 -16.80 -15.61 4.78
N ALA A 106 -15.71 -15.05 5.32
CA ALA A 106 -14.89 -15.73 6.31
C ALA A 106 -15.69 -16.04 7.58
N THR A 107 -16.44 -15.09 8.10
CA THR A 107 -17.29 -15.27 9.29
C THR A 107 -18.38 -16.29 9.05
N ALA A 108 -19.05 -16.25 7.90
CA ALA A 108 -20.09 -17.23 7.53
C ALA A 108 -19.52 -18.66 7.41
N ALA A 109 -18.25 -18.81 7.06
CA ALA A 109 -17.54 -20.09 7.01
C ALA A 109 -16.95 -20.52 8.37
N GLY A 110 -17.18 -19.76 9.46
CA GLY A 110 -16.68 -20.09 10.80
C GLY A 110 -15.23 -19.68 11.05
N HIS A 111 -14.73 -18.70 10.31
CA HIS A 111 -13.39 -18.14 10.43
C HIS A 111 -13.42 -16.72 10.99
N ARG A 112 -12.25 -16.18 11.30
CA ARG A 112 -12.03 -14.80 11.74
C ARG A 112 -11.37 -14.02 10.60
N ALA A 113 -11.62 -12.72 10.49
CA ALA A 113 -11.08 -11.92 9.40
C ALA A 113 -10.72 -10.50 9.82
N LEU A 114 -9.60 -10.02 9.28
CA LEU A 114 -9.11 -8.63 9.40
C LEU A 114 -8.73 -8.11 8.02
N ASP A 115 -9.07 -6.87 7.73
CA ASP A 115 -8.44 -6.07 6.69
C ASP A 115 -7.29 -5.26 7.32
N ALA A 116 -6.09 -5.39 6.79
CA ALA A 116 -4.87 -4.85 7.38
C ALA A 116 -3.95 -4.23 6.32
N PRO A 117 -4.44 -3.31 5.46
CA PRO A 117 -3.60 -2.65 4.48
C PRO A 117 -2.45 -1.89 5.14
N VAL A 118 -1.38 -1.69 4.35
CA VAL A 118 -0.09 -1.21 4.84
C VAL A 118 0.35 0.09 4.19
N SER A 119 1.20 0.84 4.89
CA SER A 119 1.95 1.98 4.38
C SER A 119 3.41 1.86 4.77
N GLY A 120 4.33 2.31 3.88
CA GLY A 120 5.78 2.25 4.09
C GLY A 120 6.57 1.76 2.86
N GLY A 121 5.86 1.30 1.82
CA GLY A 121 6.47 0.82 0.58
C GLY A 121 7.36 -0.41 0.75
N VAL A 122 8.08 -0.76 -0.32
CA VAL A 122 8.96 -1.94 -0.34
C VAL A 122 10.06 -1.86 0.71
N ALA A 123 10.62 -0.66 0.93
CA ALA A 123 11.65 -0.45 1.95
C ALA A 123 11.13 -0.74 3.37
N GLY A 124 9.92 -0.26 3.69
CA GLY A 124 9.25 -0.55 4.97
C GLY A 124 8.92 -2.03 5.13
N ALA A 125 8.49 -2.70 4.05
CA ALA A 125 8.25 -4.14 4.06
C ALA A 125 9.53 -4.93 4.36
N ALA A 126 10.64 -4.60 3.71
CA ALA A 126 11.93 -5.24 3.94
C ALA A 126 12.47 -5.01 5.36
N ALA A 127 12.31 -3.79 5.88
CA ALA A 127 12.78 -3.40 7.20
C ALA A 127 11.88 -3.86 8.36
N GLY A 128 10.67 -4.37 8.09
CA GLY A 128 9.68 -4.68 9.13
C GLY A 128 9.14 -3.45 9.84
N THR A 129 9.04 -2.32 9.14
CA THR A 129 8.65 -1.02 9.72
C THR A 129 7.35 -0.47 9.13
N LEU A 130 6.54 -1.32 8.50
CA LEU A 130 5.26 -0.92 7.93
C LEU A 130 4.31 -0.34 8.99
N THR A 131 3.47 0.59 8.56
CA THR A 131 2.29 0.97 9.33
C THR A 131 1.11 0.13 8.86
N PHE A 132 0.55 -0.68 9.73
CA PHE A 132 -0.67 -1.45 9.50
C PHE A 132 -1.89 -0.66 9.96
N MET A 133 -2.92 -0.61 9.13
CA MET A 133 -4.24 -0.02 9.41
C MET A 133 -5.24 -1.16 9.47
N VAL A 134 -5.63 -1.57 10.69
CA VAL A 134 -6.35 -2.83 10.88
C VAL A 134 -7.82 -2.59 11.15
N GLY A 135 -8.69 -3.18 10.33
CA GLY A 135 -10.13 -3.27 10.52
C GLY A 135 -10.56 -4.68 10.89
N GLY A 136 -11.54 -4.79 11.79
CA GLY A 136 -12.12 -6.04 12.25
C GLY A 136 -12.41 -6.06 13.74
N ALA A 137 -12.78 -7.21 14.29
CA ALA A 137 -13.10 -7.36 15.71
C ALA A 137 -11.86 -7.12 16.60
N ALA A 138 -12.05 -6.47 17.74
CA ALA A 138 -10.96 -6.15 18.65
C ALA A 138 -10.22 -7.39 19.20
N GLU A 139 -10.93 -8.48 19.39
CA GLU A 139 -10.37 -9.77 19.82
C GLU A 139 -9.49 -10.40 18.74
N ASP A 140 -9.90 -10.29 17.47
CA ASP A 140 -9.11 -10.78 16.33
C ASP A 140 -7.87 -9.91 16.09
N PHE A 141 -8.03 -8.59 16.25
CA PHE A 141 -6.90 -7.65 16.25
C PHE A 141 -5.87 -8.02 17.32
N ALA A 142 -6.31 -8.26 18.56
CA ALA A 142 -5.41 -8.65 19.64
C ALA A 142 -4.68 -9.98 19.35
N ALA A 143 -5.36 -10.93 18.69
CA ALA A 143 -4.76 -12.19 18.27
C ALA A 143 -3.75 -12.04 17.13
N ALA A 144 -3.99 -11.11 16.19
CA ALA A 144 -3.11 -10.82 15.07
C ALA A 144 -1.86 -9.99 15.46
N LEU A 145 -1.97 -9.17 16.50
CA LEU A 145 -0.97 -8.17 16.86
C LEU A 145 0.47 -8.70 16.91
N PRO A 146 0.76 -9.86 17.55
CA PRO A 146 2.13 -10.39 17.57
C PRO A 146 2.70 -10.74 16.19
N VAL A 147 1.85 -11.10 15.22
CA VAL A 147 2.26 -11.39 13.84
C VAL A 147 2.47 -10.10 13.06
N LEU A 148 1.57 -9.12 13.23
CA LEU A 148 1.67 -7.83 12.55
C LEU A 148 2.88 -7.02 13.02
N GLU A 149 3.23 -7.06 14.31
CA GLU A 149 4.40 -6.38 14.89
C GLU A 149 5.74 -6.91 14.35
N VAL A 150 5.79 -8.12 13.81
CA VAL A 150 6.98 -8.64 13.13
C VAL A 150 7.24 -7.93 11.79
N MET A 151 6.17 -7.51 11.12
CA MET A 151 6.22 -6.89 9.80
C MET A 151 6.07 -5.37 9.85
N GLY A 152 5.67 -4.83 10.99
CA GLY A 152 5.34 -3.41 11.15
C GLY A 152 5.95 -2.75 12.36
N GLY A 153 6.36 -1.49 12.18
CA GLY A 153 6.79 -0.61 13.26
C GLY A 153 5.61 0.07 13.98
N LYS A 154 4.44 0.08 13.35
CA LYS A 154 3.21 0.64 13.92
C LYS A 154 1.99 -0.16 13.46
N VAL A 155 1.16 -0.58 14.41
CA VAL A 155 -0.08 -1.31 14.15
C VAL A 155 -1.23 -0.57 14.80
N VAL A 156 -2.23 -0.14 14.00
CA VAL A 156 -3.35 0.68 14.48
C VAL A 156 -4.66 -0.06 14.24
N HIS A 157 -5.42 -0.31 15.30
CA HIS A 157 -6.80 -0.77 15.17
C HIS A 157 -7.71 0.40 14.82
N CYS A 158 -8.23 0.39 13.60
CA CYS A 158 -9.00 1.50 13.03
C CYS A 158 -10.52 1.39 13.29
N GLY A 159 -10.99 0.21 13.67
CA GLY A 159 -12.42 -0.07 13.89
C GLY A 159 -12.87 -1.40 13.31
N GLY A 160 -14.15 -1.53 12.97
CA GLY A 160 -14.72 -2.76 12.40
C GLY A 160 -14.19 -3.10 11.00
N SER A 161 -14.70 -4.19 10.42
CA SER A 161 -14.29 -4.69 9.09
C SER A 161 -14.45 -3.63 8.00
N GLY A 162 -13.43 -3.46 7.16
CA GLY A 162 -13.33 -2.48 6.10
C GLY A 162 -12.80 -1.10 6.56
N VAL A 163 -12.68 -0.84 7.87
CA VAL A 163 -12.21 0.47 8.37
C VAL A 163 -10.70 0.61 8.21
N GLY A 164 -9.94 -0.47 8.16
CA GLY A 164 -8.52 -0.47 7.77
C GLY A 164 -8.35 0.04 6.34
N GLN A 165 -9.14 -0.47 5.39
CA GLN A 165 -9.15 0.01 4.00
C GLN A 165 -9.59 1.47 3.92
N ALA A 166 -10.61 1.87 4.67
CA ALA A 166 -11.04 3.27 4.73
C ALA A 166 -9.89 4.20 5.20
N ALA A 167 -9.15 3.80 6.24
CA ALA A 167 -7.98 4.53 6.71
C ALA A 167 -6.90 4.63 5.62
N LYS A 168 -6.63 3.52 4.91
CA LYS A 168 -5.67 3.47 3.81
C LYS A 168 -6.08 4.38 2.65
N ILE A 169 -7.33 4.34 2.22
CA ILE A 169 -7.87 5.16 1.13
C ILE A 169 -7.76 6.65 1.48
N CYS A 170 -8.17 7.05 2.68
CA CYS A 170 -8.06 8.43 3.15
C CYS A 170 -6.59 8.89 3.21
N ASN A 171 -5.69 8.05 3.73
CA ASN A 171 -4.26 8.37 3.77
C ASN A 171 -3.68 8.59 2.36
N ASN A 172 -3.98 7.71 1.41
CA ASN A 172 -3.40 7.80 0.07
C ASN A 172 -4.04 8.90 -0.77
N MET A 173 -5.32 9.22 -0.56
CA MET A 173 -5.94 10.42 -1.12
C MET A 173 -5.20 11.69 -0.66
N LEU A 174 -4.98 11.82 0.65
CA LEU A 174 -4.24 12.96 1.20
C LEU A 174 -2.81 13.01 0.67
N LEU A 175 -2.13 11.87 0.55
CA LEU A 175 -0.78 11.79 0.01
C LEU A 175 -0.73 12.24 -1.45
N GLY A 176 -1.64 11.76 -2.30
CA GLY A 176 -1.69 12.13 -3.72
C GLY A 176 -1.97 13.61 -3.94
N VAL A 177 -2.95 14.15 -3.23
CA VAL A 177 -3.26 15.60 -3.24
C VAL A 177 -2.06 16.42 -2.78
N SER A 178 -1.42 16.02 -1.68
CA SER A 178 -0.25 16.73 -1.13
C SER A 178 0.94 16.70 -2.09
N MET A 179 1.18 15.59 -2.79
CA MET A 179 2.28 15.47 -3.75
C MET A 179 2.06 16.37 -4.98
N ILE A 180 0.82 16.45 -5.49
CA ILE A 180 0.47 17.36 -6.58
C ILE A 180 0.67 18.82 -6.13
N ALA A 181 0.08 19.22 -5.02
CA ALA A 181 0.17 20.58 -4.50
C ALA A 181 1.62 21.02 -4.24
N LEU A 182 2.44 20.10 -3.69
CA LEU A 182 3.86 20.33 -3.48
C LEU A 182 4.60 20.50 -4.82
N SER A 183 4.31 19.63 -5.80
CA SER A 183 4.95 19.69 -7.12
C SER A 183 4.61 20.98 -7.87
N GLU A 184 3.35 21.40 -7.86
CA GLU A 184 2.92 22.69 -8.43
C GLU A 184 3.61 23.87 -7.74
N SER A 185 3.72 23.84 -6.40
CA SER A 185 4.38 24.88 -5.63
C SER A 185 5.88 24.98 -5.94
N LEU A 186 6.55 23.84 -6.14
CA LEU A 186 7.96 23.79 -6.53
C LEU A 186 8.17 24.36 -7.94
N VAL A 187 7.36 23.95 -8.92
CA VAL A 187 7.44 24.47 -10.31
C VAL A 187 7.14 25.96 -10.34
N LEU A 188 6.15 26.45 -9.59
CA LEU A 188 5.92 27.89 -9.43
C LEU A 188 7.14 28.59 -8.85
N GLY A 189 7.73 28.05 -7.78
CA GLY A 189 8.95 28.60 -7.16
C GLY A 189 10.10 28.69 -8.14
N GLU A 190 10.34 27.67 -8.97
CA GLU A 190 11.32 27.66 -10.05
C GLU A 190 11.12 28.85 -11.01
N LYS A 191 9.89 29.06 -11.48
CA LYS A 191 9.55 30.18 -12.38
C LYS A 191 9.75 31.58 -11.73
N LEU A 192 9.61 31.64 -10.41
CA LEU A 192 9.84 32.85 -9.61
C LEU A 192 11.32 33.04 -9.19
N GLY A 193 12.22 32.13 -9.56
CA GLY A 193 13.65 32.20 -9.23
C GLY A 193 14.02 31.65 -7.84
N LEU A 194 13.10 30.92 -7.17
CA LEU A 194 13.37 30.28 -5.89
C LEU A 194 14.07 28.94 -6.09
N SER A 195 15.22 28.72 -5.44
CA SER A 195 15.91 27.44 -5.51
C SER A 195 15.17 26.34 -4.73
N HIS A 196 15.31 25.09 -5.14
CA HIS A 196 14.72 23.94 -4.43
C HIS A 196 15.16 23.88 -2.95
N GLN A 197 16.43 24.18 -2.67
CA GLN A 197 16.95 24.19 -1.31
C GLN A 197 16.29 25.29 -0.47
N SER A 198 16.21 26.51 -1.00
CA SER A 198 15.56 27.63 -0.28
C SER A 198 14.08 27.39 -0.07
N PHE A 199 13.39 26.78 -1.04
CA PHE A 199 11.99 26.34 -0.88
C PHE A 199 11.87 25.35 0.28
N PHE A 200 12.73 24.32 0.27
CA PHE A 200 12.73 23.28 1.32
C PHE A 200 13.01 23.87 2.71
N ASP A 201 14.05 24.72 2.84
CA ASP A 201 14.44 25.31 4.13
C ASP A 201 13.31 26.13 4.76
N VAL A 202 12.53 26.84 3.93
CA VAL A 202 11.38 27.61 4.42
C VAL A 202 10.19 26.69 4.72
N VAL A 203 9.76 25.90 3.73
CA VAL A 203 8.46 25.20 3.82
C VAL A 203 8.50 24.02 4.79
N SER A 204 9.67 23.39 4.98
CA SER A 204 9.83 22.27 5.94
C SER A 204 9.57 22.67 7.39
N THR A 205 9.68 23.96 7.72
CA THR A 205 9.48 24.52 9.08
C THR A 205 8.28 25.46 9.16
N ALA A 206 7.62 25.73 8.05
CA ALA A 206 6.46 26.61 7.96
C ALA A 206 5.14 25.82 7.85
N SER A 207 4.03 26.54 7.73
CA SER A 207 2.68 25.97 7.68
C SER A 207 2.39 25.08 6.45
N GLY A 208 3.21 25.12 5.41
CA GLY A 208 3.13 24.26 4.25
C GLY A 208 3.82 22.89 4.40
N GLN A 209 4.38 22.58 5.57
CA GLN A 209 5.07 21.33 5.84
C GLN A 209 4.16 20.12 5.59
N SER A 210 4.73 19.09 4.95
CA SER A 210 4.09 17.80 4.71
C SER A 210 5.14 16.66 4.68
N TRP A 211 4.67 15.42 4.87
CA TRP A 211 5.54 14.25 4.69
C TRP A 211 6.10 14.15 3.26
N ALA A 212 5.30 14.53 2.27
CA ALA A 212 5.74 14.56 0.87
C ALA A 212 6.96 15.47 0.67
N LEU A 213 7.04 16.60 1.38
CA LEU A 213 8.19 17.48 1.33
C LEU A 213 9.39 16.94 2.13
N THR A 214 9.18 16.60 3.41
CA THR A 214 10.30 16.32 4.34
C THR A 214 10.88 14.92 4.24
N SER A 215 10.11 13.96 3.70
CA SER A 215 10.53 12.57 3.58
C SER A 215 10.62 12.06 2.14
N TYR A 216 9.95 12.75 1.21
CA TYR A 216 9.76 12.24 -0.16
C TYR A 216 9.78 13.35 -1.23
N CYS A 217 10.58 14.39 -1.01
CA CYS A 217 10.65 15.59 -1.87
C CYS A 217 10.76 15.22 -3.36
N PRO A 218 9.85 15.74 -4.24
CA PRO A 218 9.79 15.30 -5.64
C PRO A 218 10.88 15.90 -6.53
N VAL A 219 11.80 16.72 -5.98
CA VAL A 219 12.93 17.27 -6.70
C VAL A 219 14.26 16.81 -6.13
N PRO A 220 15.31 16.65 -6.96
CA PRO A 220 16.64 16.27 -6.48
C PRO A 220 17.23 17.29 -5.49
N GLY A 221 18.00 16.80 -4.54
CA GLY A 221 18.80 17.58 -3.61
C GLY A 221 18.31 17.54 -2.16
N PRO A 222 17.19 18.21 -1.80
CA PRO A 222 16.83 18.47 -0.40
C PRO A 222 16.67 17.22 0.48
N VAL A 223 16.15 16.13 -0.07
CA VAL A 223 15.97 14.86 0.65
C VAL A 223 16.75 13.75 -0.06
N PRO A 224 17.97 13.41 0.39
CA PRO A 224 18.86 12.49 -0.33
C PRO A 224 18.28 11.09 -0.60
N THR A 225 17.38 10.61 0.26
CA THR A 225 16.72 9.29 0.14
C THR A 225 15.51 9.30 -0.78
N SER A 226 15.07 10.47 -1.27
CA SER A 226 13.93 10.57 -2.18
C SER A 226 14.22 9.91 -3.53
N PRO A 227 13.23 9.27 -4.16
CA PRO A 227 13.31 8.73 -5.51
C PRO A 227 13.77 9.74 -6.56
N ALA A 228 13.53 11.03 -6.36
CA ALA A 228 13.98 12.10 -7.23
C ALA A 228 15.52 12.15 -7.42
N ASN A 229 16.29 11.64 -6.45
CA ASN A 229 17.75 11.52 -6.54
C ASN A 229 18.22 10.22 -7.22
N ASN A 230 17.29 9.37 -7.68
CA ASN A 230 17.58 8.07 -8.29
C ASN A 230 16.67 7.83 -9.50
N ASP A 231 16.59 8.80 -10.40
CA ASP A 231 15.81 8.77 -11.65
C ASP A 231 14.35 8.31 -11.45
N TYR A 232 13.76 8.63 -10.30
CA TYR A 232 12.41 8.23 -9.88
C TYR A 232 12.19 6.72 -9.98
N ARG A 233 13.19 5.92 -9.62
CA ARG A 233 12.99 4.47 -9.40
C ARG A 233 11.95 4.28 -8.31
N PRO A 234 10.92 3.46 -8.57
CA PRO A 234 9.74 3.46 -7.72
C PRO A 234 9.99 2.85 -6.34
N GLY A 235 9.81 3.64 -5.30
CA GLY A 235 9.47 3.16 -3.96
C GLY A 235 7.96 2.90 -3.86
N PHE A 236 7.17 3.72 -4.59
CA PHE A 236 5.74 3.54 -4.80
C PHE A 236 5.38 3.96 -6.23
N ALA A 237 5.09 2.98 -7.09
CA ALA A 237 4.88 3.22 -8.51
C ALA A 237 3.63 4.09 -8.79
N THR A 238 3.69 4.90 -9.83
CA THR A 238 2.57 5.72 -10.34
C THR A 238 1.31 4.89 -10.57
N ALA A 239 1.44 3.69 -11.14
CA ALA A 239 0.30 2.78 -11.34
C ALA A 239 -0.42 2.41 -10.02
N LEU A 240 0.32 2.26 -8.93
CA LEU A 240 -0.25 1.96 -7.62
C LEU A 240 -0.90 3.19 -6.98
N MET A 241 -0.32 4.38 -7.15
CA MET A 241 -0.95 5.62 -6.71
C MET A 241 -2.24 5.89 -7.49
N ALA A 242 -2.25 5.71 -8.81
CA ALA A 242 -3.45 5.87 -9.64
C ALA A 242 -4.56 4.88 -9.21
N LYS A 243 -4.20 3.61 -8.95
CA LYS A 243 -5.13 2.62 -8.40
C LYS A 243 -5.72 3.07 -7.05
N ASP A 244 -4.89 3.47 -6.12
CA ASP A 244 -5.32 3.84 -4.76
C ASP A 244 -6.18 5.12 -4.77
N LEU A 245 -5.87 6.09 -5.63
CA LEU A 245 -6.71 7.28 -5.85
C LEU A 245 -8.02 6.94 -6.56
N GLY A 246 -8.03 5.94 -7.43
CA GLY A 246 -9.25 5.38 -8.03
C GLY A 246 -10.20 4.80 -6.97
N LEU A 247 -9.67 4.05 -5.99
CA LEU A 247 -10.44 3.57 -4.84
C LEU A 247 -10.99 4.74 -4.01
N ALA A 248 -10.19 5.77 -3.77
CA ALA A 248 -10.64 6.98 -3.06
C ALA A 248 -11.76 7.71 -3.83
N ALA A 249 -11.62 7.85 -5.14
CA ALA A 249 -12.64 8.49 -5.99
C ALA A 249 -13.97 7.70 -5.99
N ASN A 250 -13.91 6.38 -5.99
CA ASN A 250 -15.10 5.53 -5.86
C ASN A 250 -15.76 5.73 -4.48
N ALA A 251 -14.97 5.67 -3.41
CA ALA A 251 -15.49 5.88 -2.06
C ALA A 251 -16.13 7.28 -1.89
N LEU A 252 -15.56 8.34 -2.47
CA LEU A 252 -16.16 9.68 -2.47
C LEU A 252 -17.53 9.68 -3.15
N ARG A 253 -17.64 9.07 -4.33
CA ARG A 253 -18.92 8.99 -5.10
C ARG A 253 -19.99 8.18 -4.37
N GLU A 254 -19.62 7.01 -3.86
CA GLU A 254 -20.54 6.11 -3.15
C GLU A 254 -21.09 6.72 -1.85
N ASN A 255 -20.30 7.57 -1.20
CA ASN A 255 -20.71 8.25 0.03
C ASN A 255 -21.24 9.68 -0.20
N ASN A 256 -21.41 10.10 -1.45
CA ASN A 256 -21.90 11.43 -1.83
C ASN A 256 -21.07 12.59 -1.23
N ILE A 257 -19.76 12.42 -1.15
CA ILE A 257 -18.83 13.45 -0.67
C ILE A 257 -18.40 14.33 -1.84
N ASP A 258 -18.55 15.66 -1.70
CA ASP A 258 -17.99 16.64 -2.65
C ASP A 258 -16.46 16.76 -2.45
N GLY A 259 -15.74 15.73 -2.86
CA GLY A 259 -14.28 15.62 -2.70
C GLY A 259 -13.52 16.14 -3.92
N GLN A 260 -13.67 17.42 -4.27
CA GLN A 260 -13.14 18.03 -5.49
C GLN A 260 -11.65 17.74 -5.68
N LEU A 261 -10.80 17.96 -4.66
CA LEU A 261 -9.35 17.72 -4.76
C LEU A 261 -9.01 16.23 -4.92
N GLY A 262 -9.73 15.34 -4.23
CA GLY A 262 -9.52 13.89 -4.35
C GLY A 262 -9.87 13.38 -5.74
N LEU A 263 -10.99 13.83 -6.31
CA LEU A 263 -11.42 13.48 -7.68
C LEU A 263 -10.45 14.04 -8.72
N LEU A 264 -9.98 15.28 -8.55
CA LEU A 264 -8.99 15.90 -9.44
C LEU A 264 -7.64 15.18 -9.37
N ALA A 265 -7.17 14.85 -8.17
CA ALA A 265 -5.93 14.10 -7.98
C ALA A 265 -5.99 12.72 -8.66
N ALA A 266 -7.12 12.01 -8.55
CA ALA A 266 -7.34 10.75 -9.24
C ALA A 266 -7.25 10.91 -10.76
N ALA A 267 -7.86 11.94 -11.33
CA ALA A 267 -7.80 12.22 -12.77
C ALA A 267 -6.39 12.59 -13.25
N ILE A 268 -5.63 13.37 -12.44
CA ILE A 268 -4.25 13.75 -12.75
C ILE A 268 -3.35 12.52 -12.77
N TYR A 269 -3.42 11.67 -11.74
CA TYR A 269 -2.60 10.46 -11.69
C TYR A 269 -3.03 9.40 -12.69
N ASP A 270 -4.32 9.29 -13.04
CA ASP A 270 -4.77 8.40 -14.10
C ASP A 270 -4.16 8.79 -15.45
N ARG A 271 -4.15 10.09 -15.78
CA ARG A 271 -3.48 10.60 -16.97
C ARG A 271 -1.97 10.35 -16.95
N PHE A 272 -1.29 10.66 -15.84
CA PHE A 272 0.15 10.45 -15.69
C PHE A 272 0.52 8.95 -15.78
N ASN A 273 -0.33 8.08 -15.28
CA ASN A 273 -0.15 6.63 -15.37
C ASN A 273 -0.13 6.10 -16.81
N GLN A 274 -0.72 6.79 -17.77
CA GLN A 274 -0.74 6.36 -19.18
C GLN A 274 0.66 6.41 -19.84
N THR A 275 1.53 7.29 -19.34
CA THR A 275 2.89 7.48 -19.86
C THR A 275 3.98 6.96 -18.92
N ASP A 276 3.77 7.04 -17.62
CA ASP A 276 4.79 6.86 -16.58
C ASP A 276 4.42 5.86 -15.48
N ALA A 277 3.66 4.83 -15.82
CA ALA A 277 3.14 3.81 -14.90
C ALA A 277 4.20 3.19 -13.97
N GLY A 278 5.41 2.96 -14.51
CA GLY A 278 6.51 2.30 -13.82
C GLY A 278 7.43 3.22 -13.03
N ARG A 279 7.30 4.55 -13.16
CA ARG A 279 8.09 5.51 -12.35
C ARG A 279 7.46 5.71 -10.98
N ASP A 280 8.25 6.26 -10.07
CA ASP A 280 7.73 6.66 -8.77
C ASP A 280 6.66 7.74 -8.90
N PHE A 281 5.62 7.68 -8.05
CA PHE A 281 4.51 8.64 -8.09
C PHE A 281 4.95 10.09 -7.91
N SER A 282 6.10 10.33 -7.24
CA SER A 282 6.68 11.66 -7.06
C SER A 282 7.19 12.26 -8.38
N ALA A 283 7.37 11.45 -9.44
CA ALA A 283 7.72 11.93 -10.78
C ALA A 283 6.64 12.83 -11.43
N ILE A 284 5.46 12.93 -10.84
CA ILE A 284 4.39 13.85 -11.28
C ILE A 284 4.88 15.29 -11.41
N VAL A 285 5.91 15.69 -10.66
CA VAL A 285 6.54 17.02 -10.81
C VAL A 285 7.10 17.25 -12.20
N THR A 286 7.57 16.20 -12.88
CA THR A 286 8.09 16.29 -14.25
C THR A 286 6.97 16.54 -15.26
N ASP A 287 5.82 15.87 -15.14
CA ASP A 287 4.64 16.13 -15.98
C ASP A 287 4.14 17.58 -15.82
N ILE A 288 4.06 18.06 -14.57
CA ILE A 288 3.61 19.43 -14.27
C ILE A 288 4.57 20.44 -14.89
N ARG A 289 5.88 20.23 -14.79
CA ARG A 289 6.91 21.11 -15.36
C ARG A 289 6.83 21.15 -16.88
N ASP A 290 6.81 19.99 -17.54
CA ASP A 290 6.80 19.85 -18.99
C ASP A 290 5.54 20.50 -19.61
N ARG A 291 4.39 20.33 -19.00
CA ARG A 291 3.14 20.97 -19.43
C ARG A 291 3.16 22.48 -19.23
N SER A 292 3.75 22.96 -18.12
CA SER A 292 3.88 24.40 -17.88
C SER A 292 4.84 25.09 -18.86
N ASP A 293 5.82 24.37 -19.39
CA ASP A 293 6.74 24.88 -20.39
C ASP A 293 6.10 24.92 -21.80
N GLN A 294 5.23 23.95 -22.13
CA GLN A 294 4.49 23.93 -23.40
C GLN A 294 3.46 25.07 -23.49
N GLU A 295 2.65 25.28 -22.44
CA GLU A 295 1.68 26.39 -22.40
C GLU A 295 2.34 27.76 -22.46
N GLY A 296 3.54 27.93 -21.87
CA GLY A 296 4.32 29.17 -21.95
C GLY A 296 4.95 29.44 -23.30
N ALA A 297 5.05 28.46 -24.20
CA ALA A 297 5.61 28.61 -25.55
C ALA A 297 4.53 28.97 -26.60
N GLU A 298 3.25 28.78 -26.28
CA GLU A 298 2.11 29.06 -27.17
C GLU A 298 1.45 30.42 -26.88
N GLY A 299 1.84 31.13 -25.82
CA GLY A 299 1.34 32.47 -25.41
C GLY A 299 2.35 33.56 -25.57
#